data_628363eddb44ddab36397cffbc800712
#
_entry.id   628363eddb44ddab36397cffbc800712
#
_cell.length_a   1.000
_cell.length_b   1.000
_cell.length_c   1.000
_cell.angle_alpha   90.00
_cell.angle_beta   90.00
_cell.angle_gamma   90.00
#
_symmetry.space_group_name_H-M   'P 1'
#
loop_
_entity.id
_entity.type
_entity.pdbx_description
1 polymer ?
#
loop_
_entity_poly.entity_id
_entity_poly.type
_entity_poly.pdbx_seq_one_letter_code
_entity_poly.pdbx_strand_id
1 'polypeptide(L)'
;MRRQLEKAVAIAWGEGQLALEGIFIAGSGAAGAVIAPPHPLYGGAMESPVVTEIAFACEKAGVASLRFNWRGVGASAGRASGEPDDADADTEAALAFLEETVVGDVVACGYSFGTAAALRVAGRHPRTDRLVLVSPPPALLDAAAFAAYPGRILVVAGACDSFAPVAEIERLVDSARQARLEIVPEADHFFGVGLATISRVAGKWLEASDSGGGSTLSGD
;
A
#
# COMPACT_ATOMS: atom_id res chain seq x y z
N MET A 1 22.59 7.97 -6.92
CA MET A 1 21.39 8.47 -6.22
C MET A 1 21.70 8.58 -4.73
N ARG A 2 21.43 9.71 -4.06
CA ARG A 2 21.53 9.78 -2.59
C ARG A 2 20.32 9.03 -2.04
N ARG A 3 20.55 8.02 -1.22
CA ARG A 3 19.50 7.33 -0.47
C ARG A 3 18.78 8.38 0.40
N GLN A 4 17.47 8.49 0.28
CA GLN A 4 16.68 9.41 1.10
C GLN A 4 16.70 8.93 2.56
N LEU A 5 16.72 9.87 3.50
CA LEU A 5 16.79 9.53 4.92
C LEU A 5 15.41 9.08 5.41
N GLU A 6 15.38 7.93 6.05
CA GLU A 6 14.24 7.48 6.84
C GLU A 6 14.06 8.37 8.07
N LYS A 7 12.84 8.84 8.29
CA LYS A 7 12.47 9.63 9.47
C LYS A 7 11.45 8.86 10.29
N ALA A 8 11.78 8.56 11.53
CA ALA A 8 10.78 8.08 12.49
C ALA A 8 9.75 9.18 12.76
N VAL A 9 8.48 8.82 12.70
CA VAL A 9 7.34 9.72 12.93
C VAL A 9 6.37 9.09 13.91
N ALA A 10 5.66 9.93 14.67
CA ALA A 10 4.52 9.54 15.49
C ALA A 10 3.26 10.02 14.79
N ILE A 11 2.39 9.09 14.42
CA ILE A 11 1.12 9.36 13.73
C ILE A 11 0.04 9.46 14.80
N ALA A 12 -0.56 10.65 14.96
CA ALA A 12 -1.62 10.85 15.94
C ALA A 12 -2.82 9.94 15.64
N TRP A 13 -3.34 9.28 16.68
CA TRP A 13 -4.44 8.33 16.57
C TRP A 13 -5.45 8.52 17.70
N GLY A 14 -6.74 8.27 17.43
CA GLY A 14 -7.81 8.49 18.38
C GLY A 14 -7.99 9.99 18.70
N GLU A 15 -8.24 10.33 19.97
CA GLU A 15 -8.41 11.72 20.41
C GLU A 15 -7.07 12.49 20.53
N GLY A 16 -6.03 12.05 19.81
CA GLY A 16 -4.72 12.70 19.73
C GLY A 16 -3.77 12.42 20.89
N GLN A 17 -4.15 11.55 21.84
CA GLN A 17 -3.32 11.16 22.97
C GLN A 17 -2.48 9.90 22.71
N LEU A 18 -2.80 9.15 21.67
CA LEU A 18 -2.11 7.94 21.26
C LEU A 18 -1.42 8.17 19.92
N ALA A 19 -0.37 7.40 19.65
CA ALA A 19 0.35 7.49 18.39
C ALA A 19 0.68 6.09 17.84
N LEU A 20 0.60 5.96 16.51
CA LEU A 20 1.20 4.83 15.81
C LEU A 20 2.65 5.21 15.46
N GLU A 21 3.52 4.21 15.51
CA GLU A 21 4.88 4.29 15.05
C GLU A 21 4.91 4.24 13.53
N GLY A 22 5.68 5.13 12.88
CA GLY A 22 5.86 5.12 11.45
C GLY A 22 7.25 5.53 11.00
N ILE A 23 7.57 5.19 9.76
CA ILE A 23 8.77 5.63 9.06
C ILE A 23 8.33 6.34 7.79
N PHE A 24 8.70 7.61 7.69
CA PHE A 24 8.47 8.45 6.52
C PHE A 24 9.75 8.61 5.70
N ILE A 25 9.63 8.47 4.39
CA ILE A 25 10.67 8.76 3.41
C ILE A 25 10.11 9.83 2.46
N ALA A 26 10.80 10.96 2.34
CA ALA A 26 10.36 12.02 1.44
C ALA A 26 10.49 11.56 -0.03
N GLY A 27 9.58 12.00 -0.89
CA GLY A 27 9.66 11.84 -2.34
C GLY A 27 10.31 13.05 -3.01
N SER A 28 10.63 12.91 -4.28
CA SER A 28 11.03 14.03 -5.15
C SER A 28 9.85 14.65 -5.90
N GLY A 29 8.72 13.93 -5.97
CA GLY A 29 7.46 14.36 -6.58
C GLY A 29 6.44 14.85 -5.55
N ALA A 30 5.24 15.15 -6.02
CA ALA A 30 4.13 15.64 -5.19
C ALA A 30 3.32 14.52 -4.53
N ALA A 31 3.36 13.29 -5.09
CA ALA A 31 2.57 12.16 -4.64
C ALA A 31 3.15 11.48 -3.39
N GLY A 32 2.27 10.82 -2.62
CA GLY A 32 2.66 10.02 -1.47
C GLY A 32 2.03 8.62 -1.48
N ALA A 33 2.58 7.70 -0.70
CA ALA A 33 2.06 6.34 -0.53
C ALA A 33 2.00 5.97 0.95
N VAL A 34 0.86 5.47 1.41
CA VAL A 34 0.72 4.77 2.71
C VAL A 34 0.86 3.29 2.47
N ILE A 35 1.61 2.59 3.33
CA ILE A 35 1.86 1.16 3.20
C ILE A 35 1.39 0.43 4.46
N ALA A 36 0.26 -0.25 4.33
CA ALA A 36 -0.34 -1.05 5.39
C ALA A 36 0.35 -2.43 5.52
N PRO A 37 0.88 -2.77 6.71
CA PRO A 37 1.63 -4.01 6.90
C PRO A 37 0.75 -5.26 6.99
N PRO A 38 1.34 -6.47 7.03
CA PRO A 38 0.60 -7.71 7.18
C PRO A 38 0.00 -7.85 8.60
N HIS A 39 -0.65 -8.97 8.88
CA HIS A 39 -1.50 -9.17 10.05
C HIS A 39 -0.75 -9.02 11.39
N PRO A 40 -1.19 -8.11 12.28
CA PRO A 40 -0.45 -7.77 13.51
C PRO A 40 -0.25 -8.95 14.46
N LEU A 41 -1.23 -9.85 14.58
CA LEU A 41 -1.15 -10.99 15.50
C LEU A 41 -0.27 -12.14 14.97
N TYR A 42 0.19 -12.06 13.73
CA TYR A 42 1.09 -13.05 13.11
C TYR A 42 2.48 -12.46 12.82
N GLY A 43 2.89 -11.46 13.60
CA GLY A 43 4.21 -10.83 13.46
C GLY A 43 4.29 -9.79 12.35
N GLY A 44 3.15 -9.34 11.84
CA GLY A 44 3.12 -8.28 10.84
C GLY A 44 3.55 -6.94 11.40
N ALA A 45 4.52 -6.31 10.74
CA ALA A 45 5.08 -5.03 11.11
C ALA A 45 5.56 -4.27 9.87
N MET A 46 5.84 -2.98 10.03
CA MET A 46 6.34 -2.10 8.97
C MET A 46 7.73 -2.48 8.46
N GLU A 47 8.48 -3.28 9.20
CA GLU A 47 9.78 -3.84 8.82
C GLU A 47 9.68 -5.12 7.98
N SER A 48 8.48 -5.64 7.71
CA SER A 48 8.32 -6.78 6.81
C SER A 48 9.07 -6.55 5.50
N PRO A 49 9.83 -7.54 4.99
CA PRO A 49 10.59 -7.40 3.75
C PRO A 49 9.73 -6.90 2.58
N VAL A 50 8.50 -7.39 2.44
CA VAL A 50 7.57 -6.96 1.39
C VAL A 50 7.18 -5.48 1.54
N VAL A 51 6.88 -5.04 2.76
CA VAL A 51 6.57 -3.62 3.06
C VAL A 51 7.76 -2.72 2.70
N THR A 52 8.98 -3.17 3.03
CA THR A 52 10.21 -2.46 2.70
C THR A 52 10.44 -2.38 1.18
N GLU A 53 10.14 -3.44 0.44
CA GLU A 53 10.23 -3.43 -1.04
C GLU A 53 9.21 -2.50 -1.69
N ILE A 54 8.00 -2.39 -1.14
CA ILE A 54 7.01 -1.39 -1.60
C ILE A 54 7.53 0.03 -1.34
N ALA A 55 8.07 0.31 -0.14
CA ALA A 55 8.68 1.60 0.16
C ALA A 55 9.84 1.94 -0.78
N PHE A 56 10.68 0.94 -1.13
CA PHE A 56 11.76 1.10 -2.10
C PHE A 56 11.25 1.36 -3.52
N ALA A 57 10.12 0.76 -3.92
CA ALA A 57 9.45 1.08 -5.18
C ALA A 57 9.02 2.55 -5.23
N CYS A 58 8.43 3.05 -4.14
CA CYS A 58 8.03 4.46 -4.01
C CYS A 58 9.24 5.40 -4.13
N GLU A 59 10.34 5.11 -3.40
CA GLU A 59 11.58 5.91 -3.48
C GLU A 59 12.11 6.01 -4.92
N LYS A 60 12.13 4.89 -5.65
CA LYS A 60 12.57 4.87 -7.06
C LYS A 60 11.68 5.70 -7.96
N ALA A 61 10.36 5.66 -7.73
CA ALA A 61 9.38 6.43 -8.49
C ALA A 61 9.27 7.90 -8.05
N GLY A 62 10.06 8.35 -7.07
CA GLY A 62 9.99 9.70 -6.55
C GLY A 62 8.77 9.99 -5.69
N VAL A 63 8.01 8.97 -5.29
CA VAL A 63 6.83 9.04 -4.43
C VAL A 63 7.26 9.03 -2.97
N ALA A 64 6.78 9.98 -2.16
CA ALA A 64 6.98 9.92 -0.71
C ALA A 64 6.32 8.66 -0.14
N SER A 65 6.87 8.05 0.91
CA SER A 65 6.25 6.86 1.49
C SER A 65 6.17 6.93 3.00
N LEU A 66 5.07 6.41 3.53
CA LEU A 66 4.82 6.22 4.95
C LEU A 66 4.48 4.75 5.19
N ARG A 67 5.35 4.01 5.86
CA ARG A 67 5.02 2.71 6.44
C ARG A 67 4.82 2.87 7.93
N PHE A 68 3.91 2.12 8.51
CA PHE A 68 3.53 2.25 9.91
C PHE A 68 3.34 0.90 10.58
N ASN A 69 3.38 0.88 11.91
CA ASN A 69 2.99 -0.26 12.71
C ASN A 69 1.55 -0.10 13.19
N TRP A 70 0.79 -1.19 13.11
CA TRP A 70 -0.55 -1.27 13.68
C TRP A 70 -0.54 -0.91 15.16
N ARG A 71 -1.67 -0.49 15.73
CA ARG A 71 -1.83 -0.34 17.18
C ARG A 71 -1.29 -1.55 17.93
N GLY A 72 -0.55 -1.33 19.01
CA GLY A 72 0.04 -2.37 19.86
C GLY A 72 1.17 -3.18 19.22
N VAL A 73 1.67 -2.79 18.03
CA VAL A 73 2.85 -3.39 17.39
C VAL A 73 4.02 -2.42 17.48
N GLY A 74 5.21 -2.92 17.76
CA GLY A 74 6.41 -2.09 17.92
C GLY A 74 6.24 -1.03 19.00
N ALA A 75 6.48 0.23 18.68
CA ALA A 75 6.28 1.37 19.57
C ALA A 75 4.88 2.03 19.41
N SER A 76 3.99 1.47 18.61
CA SER A 76 2.61 1.96 18.49
C SER A 76 1.84 1.76 19.79
N ALA A 77 1.11 2.79 20.21
CA ALA A 77 0.23 2.71 21.35
C ALA A 77 -0.96 1.76 21.13
N GLY A 78 -1.67 1.40 22.21
CA GLY A 78 -2.85 0.57 22.15
C GLY A 78 -2.55 -0.93 22.30
N ARG A 79 -3.48 -1.76 21.83
CA ARG A 79 -3.38 -3.23 21.87
C ARG A 79 -3.51 -3.78 20.46
N ALA A 80 -2.62 -4.71 20.11
CA ALA A 80 -2.67 -5.40 18.83
C ALA A 80 -4.01 -6.12 18.63
N SER A 81 -4.60 -5.93 17.46
CA SER A 81 -5.91 -6.45 17.10
C SER A 81 -5.88 -6.90 15.63
N GLY A 82 -6.62 -7.94 15.30
CA GLY A 82 -6.85 -8.37 13.91
C GLY A 82 -8.21 -7.92 13.37
N GLU A 83 -8.91 -7.03 14.09
CA GLU A 83 -10.24 -6.59 13.71
C GLU A 83 -10.18 -5.60 12.53
N PRO A 84 -11.07 -5.75 11.53
CA PRO A 84 -11.08 -4.87 10.36
C PRO A 84 -11.25 -3.38 10.71
N ASP A 85 -12.12 -3.04 11.65
CA ASP A 85 -12.39 -1.65 12.05
C ASP A 85 -11.17 -0.98 12.68
N ASP A 86 -10.39 -1.75 13.44
CA ASP A 86 -9.14 -1.27 14.03
C ASP A 86 -8.08 -1.02 12.95
N ALA A 87 -7.96 -1.93 11.99
CA ALA A 87 -7.04 -1.78 10.87
C ALA A 87 -7.43 -0.59 9.96
N ASP A 88 -8.72 -0.37 9.74
CA ASP A 88 -9.20 0.78 8.99
C ASP A 88 -8.86 2.09 9.70
N ALA A 89 -9.14 2.19 11.01
CA ALA A 89 -8.84 3.38 11.79
C ALA A 89 -7.34 3.71 11.81
N ASP A 90 -6.47 2.70 11.93
CA ASP A 90 -5.01 2.88 11.89
C ASP A 90 -4.55 3.33 10.49
N THR A 91 -5.11 2.75 9.44
CA THR A 91 -4.79 3.12 8.05
C THR A 91 -5.29 4.54 7.73
N GLU A 92 -6.47 4.92 8.21
CA GLU A 92 -7.00 6.29 8.08
C GLU A 92 -6.12 7.33 8.78
N ALA A 93 -5.63 7.02 9.99
CA ALA A 93 -4.71 7.90 10.69
C ALA A 93 -3.39 8.09 9.92
N ALA A 94 -2.83 7.00 9.36
CA ALA A 94 -1.64 7.05 8.54
C ALA A 94 -1.87 7.83 7.24
N LEU A 95 -3.03 7.66 6.61
CA LEU A 95 -3.42 8.37 5.41
C LEU A 95 -3.58 9.87 5.67
N ALA A 96 -4.28 10.26 6.74
CA ALA A 96 -4.45 11.66 7.13
C ALA A 96 -3.11 12.34 7.38
N PHE A 97 -2.18 11.69 8.11
CA PHE A 97 -0.83 12.19 8.31
C PHE A 97 -0.10 12.45 6.98
N LEU A 98 -0.22 11.52 6.05
CA LEU A 98 0.43 11.65 4.75
C LEU A 98 -0.21 12.78 3.92
N GLU A 99 -1.54 12.90 3.90
CA GLU A 99 -2.28 13.94 3.19
C GLU A 99 -1.93 15.36 3.66
N GLU A 100 -1.59 15.53 4.94
CA GLU A 100 -1.06 16.79 5.48
C GLU A 100 0.40 17.05 5.05
N THR A 101 1.13 15.99 4.70
CA THR A 101 2.56 16.05 4.38
C THR A 101 2.83 16.24 2.90
N VAL A 102 1.96 15.71 2.01
CA VAL A 102 2.12 15.76 0.56
C VAL A 102 0.98 16.54 -0.09
N VAL A 103 1.27 17.20 -1.22
CA VAL A 103 0.28 18.04 -1.92
C VAL A 103 -0.46 17.31 -3.06
N GLY A 104 0.12 16.23 -3.57
CA GLY A 104 -0.44 15.43 -4.68
C GLY A 104 -1.34 14.30 -4.23
N ASP A 105 -1.68 13.44 -5.18
CA ASP A 105 -2.49 12.25 -4.94
C ASP A 105 -1.78 11.23 -4.06
N VAL A 106 -2.56 10.36 -3.44
CA VAL A 106 -2.05 9.33 -2.53
C VAL A 106 -2.27 7.95 -3.12
N VAL A 107 -1.28 7.09 -2.97
CA VAL A 107 -1.35 5.67 -3.27
C VAL A 107 -1.59 4.91 -1.96
N ALA A 108 -2.64 4.11 -1.87
CA ALA A 108 -2.78 3.18 -0.76
C ALA A 108 -2.14 1.83 -1.15
N CYS A 109 -1.16 1.42 -0.37
CA CYS A 109 -0.47 0.16 -0.56
C CYS A 109 -0.78 -0.77 0.61
N GLY A 110 -0.81 -2.07 0.34
CA GLY A 110 -0.95 -3.06 1.39
C GLY A 110 -0.26 -4.37 1.05
N TYR A 111 0.14 -5.09 2.08
CA TYR A 111 0.62 -6.47 1.97
C TYR A 111 -0.26 -7.40 2.81
N SER A 112 -0.69 -8.51 2.21
CA SER A 112 -1.50 -9.53 2.89
C SER A 112 -2.74 -8.90 3.57
N PHE A 113 -2.90 -9.02 4.87
CA PHE A 113 -3.97 -8.39 5.66
C PHE A 113 -4.13 -6.89 5.38
N GLY A 114 -3.02 -6.16 5.26
CA GLY A 114 -3.04 -4.74 4.96
C GLY A 114 -3.68 -4.37 3.62
N THR A 115 -3.80 -5.30 2.68
CA THR A 115 -4.46 -5.07 1.39
C THR A 115 -5.95 -4.78 1.55
N ALA A 116 -6.60 -5.46 2.50
CA ALA A 116 -8.01 -5.28 2.78
C ALA A 116 -8.29 -3.91 3.41
N ALA A 117 -7.47 -3.47 4.38
CA ALA A 117 -7.57 -2.14 4.96
C ALA A 117 -7.29 -1.05 3.91
N ALA A 118 -6.22 -1.21 3.10
CA ALA A 118 -5.90 -0.29 2.02
C ALA A 118 -7.06 -0.09 1.04
N LEU A 119 -7.71 -1.19 0.61
CA LEU A 119 -8.87 -1.12 -0.30
C LEU A 119 -10.06 -0.39 0.33
N ARG A 120 -10.44 -0.76 1.58
CA ARG A 120 -11.60 -0.16 2.26
C ARG A 120 -11.39 1.32 2.52
N VAL A 121 -10.20 1.71 2.97
CA VAL A 121 -9.89 3.11 3.29
C VAL A 121 -9.76 3.94 2.02
N ALA A 122 -9.07 3.45 0.99
CA ALA A 122 -8.93 4.15 -0.28
C ALA A 122 -10.28 4.52 -0.93
N GLY A 123 -11.28 3.64 -0.83
CA GLY A 123 -12.62 3.91 -1.36
C GLY A 123 -13.35 5.08 -0.70
N ARG A 124 -12.88 5.56 0.45
CA ARG A 124 -13.46 6.68 1.22
C ARG A 124 -12.67 7.99 1.08
N HIS A 125 -11.48 7.95 0.48
CA HIS A 125 -10.57 9.09 0.36
C HIS A 125 -10.41 9.56 -1.08
N PRO A 126 -10.95 10.73 -1.45
CA PRO A 126 -10.95 11.23 -2.84
C PRO A 126 -9.57 11.45 -3.45
N ARG A 127 -8.54 11.69 -2.60
CA ARG A 127 -7.15 11.85 -3.05
C ARG A 127 -6.44 10.52 -3.29
N THR A 128 -7.06 9.39 -2.94
CA THR A 128 -6.49 8.08 -3.18
C THR A 128 -6.96 7.58 -4.54
N ASP A 129 -6.10 7.72 -5.55
CA ASP A 129 -6.39 7.39 -6.94
C ASP A 129 -5.79 6.05 -7.39
N ARG A 130 -4.93 5.45 -6.56
CA ARG A 130 -4.16 4.25 -6.89
C ARG A 130 -4.05 3.29 -5.72
N LEU A 131 -4.08 1.98 -6.05
CA LEU A 131 -3.83 0.89 -5.10
C LEU A 131 -2.67 0.02 -5.56
N VAL A 132 -1.79 -0.38 -4.62
CA VAL A 132 -0.81 -1.45 -4.81
C VAL A 132 -1.06 -2.52 -3.77
N LEU A 133 -1.55 -3.67 -4.20
CA LEU A 133 -1.95 -4.77 -3.35
C LEU A 133 -1.02 -5.97 -3.57
N VAL A 134 -0.21 -6.31 -2.57
CA VAL A 134 0.74 -7.43 -2.65
C VAL A 134 0.19 -8.62 -1.89
N SER A 135 0.05 -9.76 -2.56
CA SER A 135 -0.53 -11.01 -2.03
C SER A 135 -1.83 -10.77 -1.26
N PRO A 136 -2.84 -10.17 -1.89
CA PRO A 136 -4.11 -9.90 -1.23
C PRO A 136 -4.88 -11.23 -1.01
N PRO A 137 -5.16 -11.66 0.25
CA PRO A 137 -5.96 -12.85 0.47
C PRO A 137 -7.42 -12.60 0.05
N PRO A 138 -7.99 -13.32 -0.94
CA PRO A 138 -9.34 -13.05 -1.43
C PRO A 138 -10.42 -13.16 -0.36
N ALA A 139 -10.22 -14.04 0.62
CA ALA A 139 -11.13 -14.20 1.74
C ALA A 139 -11.27 -12.96 2.63
N LEU A 140 -10.33 -12.01 2.58
CA LEU A 140 -10.33 -10.76 3.36
C LEU A 140 -10.82 -9.56 2.54
N LEU A 141 -10.92 -9.71 1.22
CA LEU A 141 -11.30 -8.62 0.32
C LEU A 141 -12.81 -8.59 0.06
N ASP A 142 -13.36 -7.40 0.02
CA ASP A 142 -14.67 -7.18 -0.58
C ASP A 142 -14.52 -7.08 -2.10
N ALA A 143 -14.94 -8.14 -2.81
CA ALA A 143 -14.85 -8.21 -4.26
C ALA A 143 -15.71 -7.14 -4.96
N ALA A 144 -16.83 -6.73 -4.37
CA ALA A 144 -17.67 -5.67 -4.92
C ALA A 144 -17.00 -4.31 -4.78
N ALA A 145 -16.39 -4.02 -3.62
CA ALA A 145 -15.60 -2.80 -3.41
C ALA A 145 -14.38 -2.77 -4.34
N PHE A 146 -13.70 -3.90 -4.56
CA PHE A 146 -12.58 -3.99 -5.49
C PHE A 146 -13.02 -3.67 -6.93
N ALA A 147 -14.11 -4.28 -7.40
CA ALA A 147 -14.64 -4.05 -8.74
C ALA A 147 -15.14 -2.62 -8.96
N ALA A 148 -15.68 -1.98 -7.91
CA ALA A 148 -16.22 -0.63 -7.93
C ALA A 148 -15.16 0.46 -7.71
N TYR A 149 -13.94 0.11 -7.33
CA TYR A 149 -12.89 1.11 -7.06
C TYR A 149 -12.58 1.92 -8.32
N PRO A 150 -12.67 3.26 -8.29
CA PRO A 150 -12.58 4.06 -9.50
C PRO A 150 -11.14 4.28 -9.98
N GLY A 151 -10.17 4.15 -9.08
CA GLY A 151 -8.75 4.37 -9.36
C GLY A 151 -8.06 3.16 -9.97
N ARG A 152 -6.78 3.29 -10.26
CA ARG A 152 -5.97 2.22 -10.82
C ARG A 152 -5.52 1.24 -9.74
N ILE A 153 -5.50 -0.05 -10.05
CA ILE A 153 -5.09 -1.10 -9.13
C ILE A 153 -3.93 -1.91 -9.74
N LEU A 154 -2.86 -2.06 -8.99
CA LEU A 154 -1.83 -3.06 -9.25
C LEU A 154 -1.94 -4.16 -8.19
N VAL A 155 -2.11 -5.39 -8.64
CA VAL A 155 -2.01 -6.59 -7.80
C VAL A 155 -0.71 -7.32 -8.13
N VAL A 156 0.06 -7.66 -7.11
CA VAL A 156 1.26 -8.50 -7.24
C VAL A 156 1.04 -9.77 -6.42
N ALA A 157 1.12 -10.94 -7.04
CA ALA A 157 0.88 -12.23 -6.38
C ALA A 157 2.00 -13.21 -6.65
N GLY A 158 2.30 -14.08 -5.68
CA GLY A 158 3.22 -15.19 -5.87
C GLY A 158 2.55 -16.37 -6.58
N ALA A 159 3.26 -17.01 -7.52
CA ALA A 159 2.72 -18.17 -8.24
C ALA A 159 2.44 -19.38 -7.32
N CYS A 160 3.12 -19.46 -6.17
CA CYS A 160 2.99 -20.55 -5.19
C CYS A 160 2.30 -20.08 -3.89
N ASP A 161 1.60 -18.93 -3.91
CA ASP A 161 0.93 -18.37 -2.75
C ASP A 161 -0.35 -19.18 -2.41
N SER A 162 -0.35 -19.84 -1.26
CA SER A 162 -1.50 -20.62 -0.79
C SER A 162 -2.56 -19.80 -0.07
N PHE A 163 -2.24 -18.59 0.40
CA PHE A 163 -3.17 -17.65 1.02
C PHE A 163 -3.88 -16.75 0.00
N ALA A 164 -3.22 -16.53 -1.13
CA ALA A 164 -3.73 -15.75 -2.25
C ALA A 164 -3.59 -16.55 -3.57
N PRO A 165 -4.38 -17.64 -3.76
CA PRO A 165 -4.26 -18.51 -4.91
C PRO A 165 -4.45 -17.75 -6.23
N VAL A 166 -3.54 -17.93 -7.18
CA VAL A 166 -3.52 -17.18 -8.46
C VAL A 166 -4.87 -17.22 -9.16
N ALA A 167 -5.53 -18.38 -9.25
CA ALA A 167 -6.83 -18.49 -9.91
C ALA A 167 -7.96 -17.67 -9.26
N GLU A 168 -7.85 -17.38 -7.95
CA GLU A 168 -8.80 -16.51 -7.26
C GLU A 168 -8.46 -15.03 -7.49
N ILE A 169 -7.17 -14.71 -7.48
CA ILE A 169 -6.68 -13.35 -7.80
C ILE A 169 -7.01 -12.98 -9.25
N GLU A 170 -6.84 -13.88 -10.21
CA GLU A 170 -7.21 -13.64 -11.62
C GLU A 170 -8.69 -13.28 -11.74
N ARG A 171 -9.58 -14.05 -11.10
CA ARG A 171 -11.03 -13.76 -11.10
C ARG A 171 -11.35 -12.40 -10.47
N LEU A 172 -10.64 -12.03 -9.39
CA LEU A 172 -10.79 -10.72 -8.76
C LEU A 172 -10.36 -9.60 -9.70
N VAL A 173 -9.18 -9.72 -10.31
CA VAL A 173 -8.64 -8.71 -11.24
C VAL A 173 -9.50 -8.56 -12.48
N ASP A 174 -10.02 -9.66 -13.03
CA ASP A 174 -10.92 -9.64 -14.20
C ASP A 174 -12.22 -8.87 -13.93
N SER A 175 -12.62 -8.72 -12.66
CA SER A 175 -13.80 -7.95 -12.27
C SER A 175 -13.63 -6.42 -12.36
N ALA A 176 -12.39 -5.92 -12.47
CA ALA A 176 -12.09 -4.49 -12.45
C ALA A 176 -11.22 -4.09 -13.66
N ARG A 177 -11.77 -3.26 -14.56
CA ARG A 177 -11.12 -2.87 -15.83
C ARG A 177 -9.78 -2.15 -15.65
N GLN A 178 -9.59 -1.43 -14.55
CA GLN A 178 -8.39 -0.66 -14.22
C GLN A 178 -7.39 -1.45 -13.38
N ALA A 179 -7.69 -2.72 -13.10
CA ALA A 179 -6.80 -3.59 -12.34
C ALA A 179 -5.79 -4.28 -13.29
N ARG A 180 -4.56 -4.43 -12.79
CA ARG A 180 -3.49 -5.15 -13.45
C ARG A 180 -2.91 -6.17 -12.49
N LEU A 181 -2.67 -7.39 -12.97
CA LEU A 181 -2.02 -8.47 -12.23
C LEU A 181 -0.59 -8.68 -12.72
N GLU A 182 0.32 -8.82 -11.78
CA GLU A 182 1.69 -9.30 -12.00
C GLU A 182 1.93 -10.54 -11.12
N ILE A 183 2.26 -11.65 -11.75
CA ILE A 183 2.54 -12.90 -11.05
C ILE A 183 4.05 -13.08 -10.95
N VAL A 184 4.54 -13.29 -9.73
CA VAL A 184 5.96 -13.55 -9.46
C VAL A 184 6.19 -15.06 -9.47
N PRO A 185 6.96 -15.61 -10.46
CA PRO A 185 7.23 -17.03 -10.54
C PRO A 185 7.88 -17.57 -9.25
N GLU A 186 7.52 -18.77 -8.84
CA GLU A 186 8.08 -19.51 -7.70
C GLU A 186 7.90 -18.81 -6.33
N ALA A 187 7.36 -17.59 -6.27
CA ALA A 187 7.14 -16.89 -5.02
C ALA A 187 5.97 -17.49 -4.24
N ASP A 188 6.17 -17.68 -2.95
CA ASP A 188 5.13 -17.97 -1.97
C ASP A 188 4.52 -16.67 -1.40
N HIS A 189 3.66 -16.80 -0.39
CA HIS A 189 3.05 -15.66 0.29
C HIS A 189 4.07 -14.68 0.89
N PHE A 190 5.20 -15.18 1.34
CA PHE A 190 6.24 -14.43 2.05
C PHE A 190 7.34 -13.88 1.13
N PHE A 191 7.28 -14.20 -0.15
CA PHE A 191 8.28 -13.82 -1.15
C PHE A 191 9.71 -14.22 -0.77
N GLY A 192 9.86 -15.43 -0.23
CA GLY A 192 11.19 -16.02 0.01
C GLY A 192 12.05 -16.07 -1.26
N VAL A 193 11.38 -16.14 -2.42
CA VAL A 193 11.95 -15.99 -3.77
C VAL A 193 11.24 -14.82 -4.46
N GLY A 194 11.96 -14.04 -5.27
CA GLY A 194 11.38 -13.00 -6.12
C GLY A 194 11.04 -11.68 -5.41
N LEU A 195 11.47 -11.47 -4.17
CA LEU A 195 11.19 -10.27 -3.38
C LEU A 195 11.48 -8.96 -4.13
N ALA A 196 12.64 -8.83 -4.78
CA ALA A 196 13.02 -7.65 -5.54
C ALA A 196 12.16 -7.40 -6.80
N THR A 197 11.34 -8.39 -7.23
CA THR A 197 10.39 -8.21 -8.32
C THR A 197 9.28 -7.24 -7.92
N ILE A 198 8.88 -7.23 -6.64
CA ILE A 198 7.87 -6.32 -6.10
C ILE A 198 8.29 -4.86 -6.37
N SER A 199 9.48 -4.46 -5.94
CA SER A 199 9.94 -3.07 -6.13
C SER A 199 10.13 -2.72 -7.60
N ARG A 200 10.57 -3.65 -8.43
CA ARG A 200 10.73 -3.44 -9.87
C ARG A 200 9.39 -3.22 -10.58
N VAL A 201 8.38 -4.03 -10.25
CA VAL A 201 7.04 -3.97 -10.87
C VAL A 201 6.27 -2.76 -10.37
N ALA A 202 6.18 -2.59 -9.04
CA ALA A 202 5.47 -1.47 -8.44
C ALA A 202 6.12 -0.12 -8.80
N GLY A 203 7.45 -0.03 -8.80
CA GLY A 203 8.16 1.20 -9.20
C GLY A 203 7.84 1.62 -10.63
N LYS A 204 7.94 0.70 -11.60
CA LYS A 204 7.55 0.99 -13.00
C LYS A 204 6.10 1.41 -13.16
N TRP A 205 5.21 0.79 -12.38
CA TRP A 205 3.78 1.10 -12.45
C TRP A 205 3.48 2.49 -11.84
N LEU A 206 4.15 2.87 -10.77
CA LEU A 206 4.06 4.19 -10.16
C LEU A 206 4.61 5.29 -11.10
N GLU A 207 5.78 5.08 -11.72
CA GLU A 207 6.39 6.01 -12.70
C GLU A 207 5.48 6.26 -13.91
N ALA A 208 4.81 5.22 -14.44
CA ALA A 208 3.93 5.34 -15.60
C ALA A 208 2.69 6.21 -15.36
N SER A 209 2.36 6.51 -14.10
CA SER A 209 1.21 7.34 -13.73
C SER A 209 1.49 8.83 -13.83
N ASP A 210 2.74 9.25 -13.66
CA ASP A 210 3.14 10.66 -13.71
C ASP A 210 3.29 11.19 -15.16
N SER A 211 3.38 10.29 -16.15
CA SER A 211 3.56 10.68 -17.56
C SER A 211 2.25 11.02 -18.29
N GLY A 212 1.10 10.86 -17.66
CA GLY A 212 -0.22 11.12 -18.25
C GLY A 212 -0.79 12.53 -18.06
N GLY A 213 -0.15 13.40 -17.28
CA GLY A 213 -0.66 14.71 -16.87
C GLY A 213 -0.16 15.93 -17.67
N GLY A 214 0.60 15.74 -18.74
CA GLY A 214 1.29 16.83 -19.42
C GLY A 214 1.08 16.87 -20.93
N SER A 215 -0.17 16.94 -21.43
CA SER A 215 -0.40 17.37 -22.79
C SER A 215 -1.85 17.84 -23.00
N THR A 216 -2.13 19.06 -22.61
CA THR A 216 -3.11 19.89 -23.30
C THR A 216 -2.69 21.33 -23.21
N LEU A 217 -2.48 21.85 -24.37
CA LEU A 217 -2.80 23.17 -24.87
C LEU A 217 -1.59 23.96 -25.36
N SER A 218 -1.42 23.95 -26.64
CA SER A 218 -1.33 25.16 -27.42
C SER A 218 -1.85 24.89 -28.84
N GLY A 219 -2.88 25.56 -29.18
CA GLY A 219 -3.52 25.61 -30.47
C GLY A 219 -4.40 26.82 -30.49
N ASP A 220 -3.90 27.86 -31.08
CA ASP A 220 -4.45 29.09 -31.62
C ASP A 220 -5.98 29.28 -31.54
#